data_d41b99605eda0fb3e19241e5e60061c2
#
_entry.id   d41b99605eda0fb3e19241e5e60061c2
#
_cell.length_a   1.000
_cell.length_b   1.000
_cell.length_c   1.000
_cell.angle_alpha   90.00
_cell.angle_beta   90.00
_cell.angle_gamma   90.00
#
_symmetry.space_group_name_H-M   'P 1'
#
loop_
_entity.id
_entity.type
_entity.pdbx_description
1 polymer ?
#
loop_
_entity_poly.entity_id
_entity_poly.type
_entity_poly.pdbx_seq_one_letter_code
_entity_poly.pdbx_strand_id
1 'polypeptide(L)'
;MTEFLVKHFVKGYENTEKDEVRTSYGILASIVGIFCNLLLFGAKLFIGLLVNSVSVMADAFNNLSDAASSIIGFIGVKMAGKPADADHPFGHGRIEYISAFIVAFLVIQVGFSLFKTSVGKILHPEPMTFKWISVVILILSICVKFWLSAFN
;
A
#
# COMPACT_ATOMS: atom_id res chain seq x y z
N MET A 1 -11.23 14.91 6.54
CA MET A 1 -11.44 13.98 5.41
C MET A 1 -11.53 12.54 5.90
N THR A 2 -10.67 12.11 6.80
CA THR A 2 -10.69 10.77 7.42
C THR A 2 -12.02 10.46 8.10
N GLU A 3 -12.53 11.34 8.97
CA GLU A 3 -13.82 11.16 9.61
C GLU A 3 -15.01 11.10 8.63
N PHE A 4 -14.93 11.80 7.52
CA PHE A 4 -15.99 11.78 6.51
C PHE A 4 -16.11 10.41 5.84
N LEU A 5 -14.97 9.82 5.45
CA LEU A 5 -14.93 8.48 4.85
C LEU A 5 -15.43 7.42 5.85
N VAL A 6 -14.94 7.49 7.10
CA VAL A 6 -15.33 6.56 8.15
C VAL A 6 -16.83 6.65 8.43
N LYS A 7 -17.37 7.85 8.64
CA LYS A 7 -18.82 8.06 8.91
C LYS A 7 -19.71 7.59 7.77
N HIS A 8 -19.23 7.66 6.54
CA HIS A 8 -20.03 7.29 5.37
C HIS A 8 -19.98 5.79 5.05
N PHE A 9 -18.83 5.14 5.26
CA PHE A 9 -18.60 3.76 4.84
C PHE A 9 -18.62 2.73 5.98
N VAL A 10 -18.41 3.14 7.25
CA VAL A 10 -18.40 2.23 8.39
C VAL A 10 -19.63 2.42 9.25
N LYS A 11 -20.56 1.48 9.19
CA LYS A 11 -21.77 1.49 10.05
C LYS A 11 -21.36 1.21 11.51
N GLY A 12 -21.78 2.08 12.43
CA GLY A 12 -21.49 1.90 13.86
C GLY A 12 -20.03 2.23 14.24
N TYR A 13 -19.39 3.13 13.50
CA TYR A 13 -17.99 3.56 13.65
C TYR A 13 -17.59 3.97 15.08
N GLU A 14 -18.53 4.30 15.95
CA GLU A 14 -18.28 4.67 17.34
C GLU A 14 -17.93 3.48 18.22
N ASN A 15 -18.28 2.25 17.82
CA ASN A 15 -18.13 1.04 18.62
C ASN A 15 -17.00 0.15 18.08
N THR A 16 -15.76 0.62 18.24
CA THR A 16 -14.54 -0.02 17.72
C THR A 16 -14.20 -1.35 18.39
N GLU A 17 -14.87 -1.72 19.49
CA GLU A 17 -14.68 -3.01 20.18
C GLU A 17 -15.33 -4.19 19.45
N LYS A 18 -16.29 -3.92 18.54
CA LYS A 18 -16.95 -4.96 17.76
C LYS A 18 -16.06 -5.42 16.61
N ASP A 19 -15.86 -6.73 16.49
CA ASP A 19 -15.06 -7.34 15.41
C ASP A 19 -15.55 -6.95 14.00
N GLU A 20 -16.87 -6.82 13.81
CA GLU A 20 -17.46 -6.38 12.54
C GLU A 20 -17.04 -4.95 12.17
N VAL A 21 -16.97 -4.05 13.14
CA VAL A 21 -16.56 -2.66 12.95
C VAL A 21 -15.07 -2.61 12.64
N ARG A 22 -14.26 -3.35 13.40
CA ARG A 22 -12.81 -3.48 13.16
C ARG A 22 -12.51 -4.01 11.76
N THR A 23 -13.21 -5.06 11.34
CA THR A 23 -13.10 -5.62 9.98
C THR A 23 -13.47 -4.58 8.91
N SER A 24 -14.53 -3.80 9.14
CA SER A 24 -14.97 -2.74 8.21
C SER A 24 -13.93 -1.62 8.09
N TYR A 25 -13.26 -1.25 9.18
CA TYR A 25 -12.12 -0.32 9.15
C TYR A 25 -10.96 -0.87 8.32
N GLY A 26 -10.57 -2.13 8.54
CA GLY A 26 -9.50 -2.78 7.77
C GLY A 26 -9.79 -2.85 6.28
N ILE A 27 -11.04 -3.16 5.91
CA ILE A 27 -11.52 -3.17 4.52
C ILE A 27 -11.44 -1.77 3.91
N LEU A 28 -11.94 -0.74 4.61
CA LEU A 28 -11.91 0.64 4.13
C LEU A 28 -10.47 1.13 3.94
N ALA A 29 -9.60 0.90 4.92
CA ALA A 29 -8.18 1.25 4.85
C ALA A 29 -7.49 0.59 3.64
N SER A 30 -7.74 -0.69 3.42
CA SER A 30 -7.19 -1.44 2.28
C SER A 30 -7.68 -0.89 0.94
N ILE A 31 -8.97 -0.58 0.79
CA ILE A 31 -9.53 -0.02 -0.45
C ILE A 31 -8.93 1.35 -0.74
N VAL A 32 -8.84 2.23 0.27
CA VAL A 32 -8.22 3.55 0.13
C VAL A 32 -6.75 3.41 -0.23
N GLY A 33 -6.02 2.48 0.42
CA GLY A 33 -4.63 2.18 0.12
C GLY A 33 -4.42 1.72 -1.32
N ILE A 34 -5.23 0.77 -1.80
CA ILE A 34 -5.18 0.28 -3.18
C ILE A 34 -5.41 1.44 -4.16
N PHE A 35 -6.48 2.21 -3.94
CA PHE A 35 -6.83 3.32 -4.83
C PHE A 35 -5.73 4.39 -4.90
N CYS A 36 -5.23 4.85 -3.75
CA CYS A 36 -4.16 5.85 -3.70
C CYS A 36 -2.87 5.36 -4.37
N ASN A 37 -2.47 4.12 -4.11
CA ASN A 37 -1.24 3.57 -4.69
C ASN A 37 -1.37 3.32 -6.19
N LEU A 38 -2.52 2.87 -6.68
CA LEU A 38 -2.77 2.74 -8.13
C LEU A 38 -2.81 4.10 -8.83
N LEU A 39 -3.40 5.11 -8.20
CA LEU A 39 -3.41 6.47 -8.74
C LEU A 39 -1.99 7.05 -8.81
N LEU A 40 -1.20 6.89 -7.74
CA LEU A 40 0.21 7.31 -7.73
C LEU A 40 1.05 6.54 -8.75
N PHE A 41 0.83 5.23 -8.90
CA PHE A 41 1.47 4.41 -9.93
C PHE A 41 1.18 4.97 -11.33
N GLY A 42 -0.09 5.17 -11.67
CA GLY A 42 -0.50 5.67 -13.00
C GLY A 42 0.06 7.06 -13.29
N ALA A 43 -0.05 7.98 -12.34
CA ALA A 43 0.47 9.35 -12.49
C ALA A 43 1.99 9.37 -12.68
N LYS A 44 2.73 8.63 -11.84
CA LYS A 44 4.20 8.57 -11.93
C LYS A 44 4.67 7.86 -13.19
N LEU A 45 4.00 6.76 -13.57
CA LEU A 45 4.35 6.05 -14.80
C LEU A 45 4.16 6.95 -16.02
N PHE A 46 3.02 7.62 -16.12
CA PHE A 46 2.72 8.54 -17.21
C PHE A 46 3.75 9.68 -17.29
N ILE A 47 4.05 10.33 -16.18
CA ILE A 47 5.03 11.42 -16.14
C ILE A 47 6.44 10.88 -16.38
N GLY A 48 6.80 9.72 -15.83
CA GLY A 48 8.09 9.06 -16.05
C GLY A 48 8.35 8.80 -17.54
N LEU A 49 7.32 8.35 -18.27
CA LEU A 49 7.39 8.16 -19.72
C LEU A 49 7.53 9.50 -20.46
N LEU A 50 6.74 10.52 -20.13
CA LEU A 50 6.83 11.84 -20.77
C LEU A 50 8.19 12.53 -20.57
N VAL A 51 8.77 12.40 -19.38
CA VAL A 51 10.06 13.02 -19.04
C VAL A 51 11.25 12.10 -19.38
N ASN A 52 10.96 10.88 -19.85
CA ASN A 52 11.96 9.83 -20.13
C ASN A 52 12.87 9.58 -18.91
N SER A 53 12.27 9.44 -17.70
CA SER A 53 12.98 9.27 -16.44
C SER A 53 12.78 7.87 -15.87
N VAL A 54 13.80 7.03 -16.00
CA VAL A 54 13.80 5.66 -15.45
C VAL A 54 13.61 5.67 -13.93
N SER A 55 14.16 6.67 -13.22
CA SER A 55 14.00 6.78 -11.77
C SER A 55 12.54 7.02 -11.35
N VAL A 56 11.81 7.87 -12.08
CA VAL A 56 10.38 8.13 -11.81
C VAL A 56 9.53 6.89 -12.14
N MET A 57 9.87 6.19 -13.23
CA MET A 57 9.20 4.92 -13.57
C MET A 57 9.46 3.84 -12.51
N ALA A 58 10.70 3.70 -12.03
CA ALA A 58 11.03 2.76 -10.96
C ALA A 58 10.24 3.06 -9.67
N ASP A 59 10.11 4.35 -9.32
CA ASP A 59 9.31 4.76 -8.15
C ASP A 59 7.80 4.52 -8.36
N ALA A 60 7.31 4.57 -9.61
CA ALA A 60 5.94 4.14 -9.92
C ALA A 60 5.73 2.65 -9.58
N PHE A 61 6.65 1.77 -9.94
CA PHE A 61 6.56 0.34 -9.62
C PHE A 61 6.58 0.05 -8.11
N ASN A 62 7.23 0.89 -7.30
CA ASN A 62 7.11 0.80 -5.84
C ASN A 62 5.66 1.01 -5.38
N ASN A 63 4.94 1.99 -5.95
CA ASN A 63 3.53 2.18 -5.61
C ASN A 63 2.63 1.03 -6.09
N LEU A 64 2.99 0.36 -7.20
CA LEU A 64 2.30 -0.85 -7.64
C LEU A 64 2.50 -2.00 -6.63
N SER A 65 3.71 -2.16 -6.09
CA SER A 65 4.00 -3.15 -5.04
C SER A 65 3.23 -2.85 -3.74
N ASP A 66 3.11 -1.57 -3.38
CA ASP A 66 2.30 -1.14 -2.23
C ASP A 66 0.81 -1.44 -2.45
N ALA A 67 0.30 -1.25 -3.69
CA ALA A 67 -1.06 -1.63 -4.04
C ALA A 67 -1.26 -3.15 -3.93
N ALA A 68 -0.31 -3.96 -4.39
CA ALA A 68 -0.36 -5.42 -4.27
C ALA A 68 -0.41 -5.86 -2.80
N SER A 69 0.43 -5.27 -1.93
CA SER A 69 0.40 -5.51 -0.49
C SER A 69 -0.96 -5.16 0.13
N SER A 70 -1.54 -4.03 -0.28
CA SER A 70 -2.88 -3.61 0.17
C SER A 70 -3.98 -4.57 -0.30
N ILE A 71 -3.87 -5.15 -1.51
CA ILE A 71 -4.80 -6.17 -2.01
C ILE A 71 -4.71 -7.44 -1.16
N ILE A 72 -3.50 -7.89 -0.83
CA ILE A 72 -3.30 -9.06 0.04
C ILE A 72 -3.89 -8.80 1.42
N GLY A 73 -3.66 -7.62 1.99
CA GLY A 73 -4.26 -7.19 3.27
C GLY A 73 -5.80 -7.20 3.21
N PHE A 74 -6.38 -6.64 2.15
CA PHE A 74 -7.83 -6.65 1.94
C PHE A 74 -8.41 -8.07 1.89
N ILE A 75 -7.78 -8.97 1.12
CA ILE A 75 -8.21 -10.37 1.04
C ILE A 75 -8.09 -11.05 2.41
N GLY A 76 -6.97 -10.80 3.10
CA GLY A 76 -6.72 -11.36 4.44
C GLY A 76 -7.78 -10.96 5.46
N VAL A 77 -8.07 -9.68 5.59
CA VAL A 77 -9.08 -9.15 6.51
C VAL A 77 -10.48 -9.67 6.14
N LYS A 78 -10.82 -9.66 4.85
CA LYS A 78 -12.12 -10.14 4.37
C LYS A 78 -12.32 -11.64 4.60
N MET A 79 -11.28 -12.44 4.41
CA MET A 79 -11.35 -13.89 4.64
C MET A 79 -11.34 -14.22 6.13
N ALA A 80 -10.53 -13.52 6.94
CA ALA A 80 -10.48 -13.72 8.38
C ALA A 80 -11.83 -13.46 9.07
N GLY A 81 -12.64 -12.53 8.54
CA GLY A 81 -13.97 -12.21 9.02
C GLY A 81 -15.06 -13.24 8.68
N LYS A 82 -14.74 -14.32 7.92
CA LYS A 82 -15.72 -15.37 7.64
C LYS A 82 -15.96 -16.25 8.87
N PRO A 83 -17.23 -16.61 9.15
CA PRO A 83 -17.55 -17.54 10.22
C PRO A 83 -16.98 -18.94 9.97
N ALA A 84 -17.00 -19.79 11.01
CA ALA A 84 -16.64 -21.18 10.89
C ALA A 84 -17.57 -21.91 9.88
N ASP A 85 -16.99 -22.81 9.10
CA ASP A 85 -17.67 -23.69 8.16
C ASP A 85 -17.25 -25.17 8.35
N ALA A 86 -17.77 -26.08 7.51
CA ALA A 86 -17.49 -27.50 7.66
C ALA A 86 -16.01 -27.85 7.45
N ASP A 87 -15.31 -27.10 6.61
CA ASP A 87 -13.88 -27.30 6.30
C ASP A 87 -12.99 -26.59 7.32
N HIS A 88 -13.49 -25.53 7.97
CA HIS A 88 -12.76 -24.70 8.95
C HIS A 88 -13.58 -24.54 10.25
N PRO A 89 -13.68 -25.59 11.08
CA PRO A 89 -14.50 -25.58 12.30
C PRO A 89 -14.10 -24.51 13.33
N PHE A 90 -12.83 -24.06 13.29
CA PHE A 90 -12.28 -23.02 14.17
C PHE A 90 -12.34 -21.60 13.58
N GLY A 91 -13.03 -21.44 12.43
CA GLY A 91 -13.12 -20.17 11.70
C GLY A 91 -11.86 -19.84 10.89
N HIS A 92 -11.90 -18.68 10.26
CA HIS A 92 -10.89 -18.24 9.29
C HIS A 92 -9.90 -17.21 9.84
N GLY A 93 -9.95 -16.87 11.13
CA GLY A 93 -9.14 -15.80 11.73
C GLY A 93 -7.63 -15.94 11.54
N ARG A 94 -7.11 -17.16 11.36
CA ARG A 94 -5.67 -17.38 11.10
C ARG A 94 -5.21 -16.89 9.73
N ILE A 95 -6.11 -16.63 8.79
CA ILE A 95 -5.77 -16.10 7.46
C ILE A 95 -5.18 -14.69 7.56
N GLU A 96 -5.55 -13.90 8.57
CA GLU A 96 -4.96 -12.60 8.86
C GLU A 96 -3.44 -12.72 9.09
N TYR A 97 -3.01 -13.70 9.87
CA TYR A 97 -1.57 -13.94 10.13
C TYR A 97 -0.82 -14.40 8.88
N ILE A 98 -1.44 -15.24 8.06
CA ILE A 98 -0.85 -15.71 6.79
C ILE A 98 -0.68 -14.52 5.84
N SER A 99 -1.70 -13.68 5.72
CA SER A 99 -1.65 -12.46 4.90
C SER A 99 -0.57 -11.50 5.39
N ALA A 100 -0.50 -11.26 6.70
CA ALA A 100 0.54 -10.43 7.30
C ALA A 100 1.95 -10.99 7.03
N PHE A 101 2.13 -12.32 7.10
CA PHE A 101 3.40 -12.98 6.78
C PHE A 101 3.80 -12.77 5.33
N ILE A 102 2.85 -12.92 4.38
CA ILE A 102 3.11 -12.69 2.94
C ILE A 102 3.51 -11.22 2.70
N VAL A 103 2.78 -10.27 3.29
CA VAL A 103 3.11 -8.84 3.17
C VAL A 103 4.49 -8.55 3.76
N ALA A 104 4.81 -9.09 4.94
CA ALA A 104 6.13 -8.91 5.54
C ALA A 104 7.25 -9.44 4.65
N PHE A 105 7.06 -10.60 4.01
CA PHE A 105 8.01 -11.18 3.07
C PHE A 105 8.22 -10.27 1.84
N LEU A 106 7.14 -9.73 1.28
CA LEU A 106 7.23 -8.78 0.16
C LEU A 106 7.99 -7.51 0.54
N VAL A 107 7.73 -6.95 1.73
CA VAL A 107 8.44 -5.77 2.24
C VAL A 107 9.95 -6.05 2.40
N ILE A 108 10.30 -7.20 2.96
CA ILE A 108 11.71 -7.63 3.09
C ILE A 108 12.37 -7.75 1.71
N GLN A 109 11.68 -8.35 0.74
CA GLN A 109 12.19 -8.52 -0.62
C GLN A 109 12.43 -7.16 -1.30
N VAL A 110 11.50 -6.22 -1.18
CA VAL A 110 11.66 -4.86 -1.70
C VAL A 110 12.82 -4.15 -1.01
N GLY A 111 12.92 -4.23 0.32
CA GLY A 111 14.03 -3.66 1.09
C GLY A 111 15.39 -4.22 0.64
N PHE A 112 15.49 -5.52 0.45
CA PHE A 112 16.70 -6.16 -0.05
C PHE A 112 17.07 -5.72 -1.47
N SER A 113 16.06 -5.59 -2.35
CA SER A 113 16.25 -5.09 -3.72
C SER A 113 16.77 -3.64 -3.73
N LEU A 114 16.20 -2.77 -2.89
CA LEU A 114 16.64 -1.39 -2.72
C LEU A 114 18.07 -1.31 -2.17
N PHE A 115 18.40 -2.15 -1.18
CA PHE A 115 19.75 -2.24 -0.64
C PHE A 115 20.77 -2.63 -1.73
N LYS A 116 20.49 -3.68 -2.49
CA LYS A 116 21.35 -4.13 -3.59
C LYS A 116 21.54 -3.04 -4.65
N THR A 117 20.46 -2.37 -5.03
CA THR A 117 20.50 -1.25 -6.00
C THR A 117 21.31 -0.08 -5.47
N SER A 118 21.17 0.25 -4.19
CA SER A 118 21.92 1.35 -3.55
C SER A 118 23.42 1.06 -3.49
N VAL A 119 23.80 -0.15 -3.11
CA VAL A 119 25.21 -0.59 -3.14
C VAL A 119 25.76 -0.53 -4.56
N GLY A 120 25.01 -0.99 -5.56
CA GLY A 120 25.39 -0.91 -6.97
C GLY A 120 25.65 0.54 -7.43
N LYS A 121 24.80 1.49 -7.04
CA LYS A 121 24.96 2.91 -7.37
C LYS A 121 26.14 3.58 -6.65
N ILE A 122 26.53 3.10 -5.49
CA ILE A 122 27.74 3.57 -4.79
C ILE A 122 28.98 3.08 -5.52
N LEU A 123 29.00 1.82 -5.97
CA LEU A 123 30.14 1.23 -6.66
C LEU A 123 30.28 1.73 -8.10
N HIS A 124 29.15 2.02 -8.75
CA HIS A 124 29.08 2.50 -10.14
C HIS A 124 28.21 3.76 -10.19
N PRO A 125 28.75 4.95 -9.82
CA PRO A 125 27.97 6.19 -9.82
C PRO A 125 27.57 6.58 -11.22
N GLU A 126 26.26 6.74 -11.45
CA GLU A 126 25.71 7.29 -12.68
C GLU A 126 25.46 8.80 -12.54
N PRO A 127 25.68 9.61 -13.60
CA PRO A 127 25.42 11.04 -13.54
C PRO A 127 23.93 11.31 -13.33
N MET A 128 23.60 12.01 -12.27
CA MET A 128 22.22 12.40 -11.97
C MET A 128 21.75 13.53 -12.90
N THR A 129 20.71 13.29 -13.67
CA THR A 129 19.98 14.35 -14.39
C THR A 129 18.91 14.92 -13.47
N PHE A 130 19.13 16.14 -12.99
CA PHE A 130 18.16 16.84 -12.15
C PHE A 130 17.04 17.42 -13.00
N LYS A 131 15.77 17.03 -12.70
CA LYS A 131 14.58 17.61 -13.33
C LYS A 131 13.62 18.11 -12.24
N TRP A 132 13.27 19.38 -12.27
CA TRP A 132 12.35 19.99 -11.31
C TRP A 132 11.01 19.26 -11.20
N ILE A 133 10.51 18.73 -12.32
CA ILE A 133 9.26 17.99 -12.35
C ILE A 133 9.33 16.72 -11.47
N SER A 134 10.48 16.05 -11.42
CA SER A 134 10.68 14.88 -10.55
C SER A 134 10.59 15.25 -9.06
N VAL A 135 11.08 16.41 -8.68
CA VAL A 135 11.01 16.92 -7.29
C VAL A 135 9.57 17.21 -6.89
N VAL A 136 8.80 17.88 -7.76
CA VAL A 136 7.39 18.18 -7.51
C VAL A 136 6.58 16.88 -7.31
N ILE A 137 6.80 15.87 -8.18
CA ILE A 137 6.14 14.58 -8.07
C ILE A 137 6.50 13.87 -6.76
N LEU A 138 7.77 13.93 -6.37
CA LEU A 138 8.25 13.34 -5.12
C LEU A 138 7.54 13.98 -3.92
N ILE A 139 7.47 15.30 -3.86
CA ILE A 139 6.81 16.05 -2.77
C ILE A 139 5.32 15.68 -2.72
N LEU A 140 4.61 15.69 -3.85
CA LEU A 140 3.21 15.29 -3.91
C LEU A 140 2.99 13.85 -3.43
N SER A 141 3.89 12.93 -3.83
CA SER A 141 3.84 11.53 -3.39
C SER A 141 4.04 11.39 -1.90
N ILE A 142 4.97 12.15 -1.31
CA ILE A 142 5.21 12.17 0.14
C ILE A 142 3.95 12.67 0.87
N CYS A 143 3.34 13.76 0.40
CA CYS A 143 2.10 14.28 0.99
C CYS A 143 0.97 13.26 0.98
N VAL A 144 0.76 12.55 -0.16
CA VAL A 144 -0.27 11.51 -0.27
C VAL A 144 0.05 10.33 0.66
N LYS A 145 1.30 9.86 0.70
CA LYS A 145 1.70 8.75 1.58
C LYS A 145 1.63 9.13 3.06
N PHE A 146 1.98 10.34 3.42
CA PHE A 146 1.83 10.84 4.78
C PHE A 146 0.35 10.90 5.19
N TRP A 147 -0.51 11.42 4.31
CA TRP A 147 -1.95 11.41 4.55
C TRP A 147 -2.50 9.99 4.69
N LEU A 148 -2.06 9.06 3.83
CA LEU A 148 -2.47 7.65 3.88
C LEU A 148 -2.01 6.97 5.19
N SER A 149 -0.80 7.28 5.65
CA SER A 149 -0.27 6.78 6.93
C SER A 149 -1.06 7.32 8.13
N ALA A 150 -1.52 8.57 8.08
CA ALA A 150 -2.38 9.16 9.11
C ALA A 150 -3.84 8.66 9.05
N PHE A 151 -4.24 8.09 7.90
CA PHE A 151 -5.55 7.47 7.70
C PHE A 151 -5.61 6.05 8.26
N ASN A 152 -4.55 5.25 8.11
CA ASN A 152 -4.42 3.89 8.63
C ASN A 152 -4.12 3.87 10.13
#